data_58a0bb1ec9eeea4bdedee3bd10017b40
#
_entry.id   58a0bb1ec9eeea4bdedee3bd10017b40
#
_cell.length_a   1.000
_cell.length_b   1.000
_cell.length_c   1.000
_cell.angle_alpha   90.00
_cell.angle_beta   90.00
_cell.angle_gamma   90.00
#
_symmetry.space_group_name_H-M   'P 1'
#
loop_
_entity.id
_entity.type
_entity.pdbx_description
1 polymer ?
#
loop_
_entity_poly.entity_id
_entity_poly.type
_entity_poly.pdbx_seq_one_letter_code
_entity_poly.pdbx_strand_id
1 'polypeptide(L)'
;MSSLKNLPLRQAGIGVVTLLLTSGCMTAKLEESRNNTTAIASHEAVVLLAKPHVEGITTEDDFMDCVGNKMARATGIQVRSNDEFVDSMFPWLEPSTAPQRPEGVTKLLSRDVVADRITASGVRYLIWVDGTTRQTDSGGSITCTLGPAGGGCIGFGWWEKESDYQAVVWDLNTARTAGSVSTNVTGTSALLGVLVPLPFIARVESTACDRLAGQLGGFLRGEEPVTSTEGT
;
A
#
# COMPACT_ATOMS: atom_id res chain seq x y z
N MET A 1 45.84 -36.47 14.30
CA MET A 1 46.65 -35.25 14.53
C MET A 1 46.29 -34.26 13.44
N SER A 2 45.49 -33.29 13.71
CA SER A 2 45.41 -32.03 12.91
C SER A 2 44.46 -31.07 13.60
N SER A 3 45.03 -30.04 14.00
CA SER A 3 44.64 -28.82 14.69
C SER A 3 43.37 -28.16 14.16
N LEU A 4 42.32 -28.06 14.96
CA LEU A 4 41.20 -27.13 14.80
C LEU A 4 41.67 -25.76 15.33
N LYS A 5 42.01 -24.87 14.39
CA LYS A 5 42.35 -23.47 14.69
C LYS A 5 41.12 -22.67 15.09
N ASN A 6 41.22 -22.06 16.27
CA ASN A 6 40.31 -21.14 16.89
C ASN A 6 39.86 -20.03 15.93
N LEU A 7 38.58 -20.01 15.55
CA LEU A 7 37.93 -18.89 14.93
C LEU A 7 37.56 -17.88 16.03
N PRO A 8 37.90 -16.59 15.92
CA PRO A 8 37.66 -15.64 17.00
C PRO A 8 36.17 -15.32 17.11
N LEU A 9 35.58 -15.85 18.16
CA LEU A 9 34.15 -15.64 18.54
C LEU A 9 33.77 -14.17 18.74
N ARG A 10 34.73 -13.26 18.77
CA ARG A 10 34.53 -11.81 18.95
C ARG A 10 34.03 -11.09 17.70
N GLN A 11 34.29 -11.58 16.51
CA GLN A 11 33.83 -10.89 15.26
C GLN A 11 32.40 -11.25 14.86
N ALA A 12 31.89 -12.41 15.27
CA ALA A 12 30.50 -12.80 15.02
C ALA A 12 29.49 -11.99 15.85
N GLY A 13 29.89 -11.54 17.05
CA GLY A 13 28.99 -10.77 17.93
C GLY A 13 28.70 -9.34 17.45
N ILE A 14 29.67 -8.68 16.79
CA ILE A 14 29.51 -7.30 16.31
C ILE A 14 28.59 -7.26 15.08
N GLY A 15 28.70 -8.24 14.20
CA GLY A 15 27.83 -8.32 13.00
C GLY A 15 26.35 -8.57 13.30
N VAL A 16 26.05 -9.35 14.34
CA VAL A 16 24.67 -9.65 14.74
C VAL A 16 23.99 -8.46 15.45
N VAL A 17 24.74 -7.74 16.28
CA VAL A 17 24.21 -6.54 16.96
C VAL A 17 23.92 -5.41 15.98
N THR A 18 24.71 -5.27 14.92
CA THR A 18 24.50 -4.22 13.91
C THR A 18 23.25 -4.49 13.03
N LEU A 19 22.85 -5.74 12.87
CA LEU A 19 21.68 -6.11 12.05
C LEU A 19 20.35 -5.91 12.80
N LEU A 20 20.35 -5.89 14.12
CA LEU A 20 19.15 -5.77 14.96
C LEU A 20 18.71 -4.30 15.21
N LEU A 21 19.52 -3.32 14.85
CA LEU A 21 19.29 -1.92 15.16
C LEU A 21 18.66 -1.09 14.00
N THR A 22 18.32 -1.72 12.87
CA THR A 22 17.88 -0.98 11.67
C THR A 22 16.37 -0.97 11.43
N SER A 23 15.54 -1.54 12.30
CA SER A 23 14.10 -1.55 12.16
C SER A 23 13.47 -0.38 12.94
N GLY A 24 12.88 0.56 12.23
CA GLY A 24 11.98 1.56 12.82
C GLY A 24 10.72 0.86 13.38
N CYS A 25 10.17 1.40 14.47
CA CYS A 25 8.90 0.90 15.00
C CYS A 25 7.77 1.24 14.03
N MET A 26 6.97 0.24 13.66
CA MET A 26 5.79 0.42 12.82
C MET A 26 4.60 -0.31 13.44
N THR A 27 3.43 0.31 13.34
CA THR A 27 2.15 -0.31 13.66
C THR A 27 1.28 -0.34 12.41
N ALA A 28 0.50 -1.39 12.24
CA ALA A 28 -0.42 -1.53 11.11
C ALA A 28 -1.79 -1.98 11.63
N LYS A 29 -2.83 -1.24 11.29
CA LYS A 29 -4.23 -1.61 11.47
C LYS A 29 -4.81 -2.01 10.14
N LEU A 30 -5.61 -3.06 10.13
CA LEU A 30 -6.34 -3.58 8.99
C LEU A 30 -7.80 -3.72 9.37
N GLU A 31 -8.69 -3.20 8.53
CA GLU A 31 -10.12 -3.33 8.71
C GLU A 31 -10.75 -3.83 7.40
N GLU A 32 -11.71 -4.73 7.53
CA GLU A 32 -12.43 -5.30 6.41
C GLU A 32 -13.92 -5.34 6.70
N SER A 33 -14.71 -4.90 5.73
CA SER A 33 -16.16 -4.99 5.76
C SER A 33 -16.67 -5.69 4.51
N ARG A 34 -17.47 -6.73 4.68
CA ARG A 34 -18.07 -7.50 3.57
C ARG A 34 -19.56 -7.31 3.55
N ASN A 35 -20.09 -6.92 2.39
CA ASN A 35 -21.53 -6.85 2.15
C ASN A 35 -22.05 -8.15 1.52
N ASN A 36 -21.19 -8.83 0.75
CA ASN A 36 -21.51 -10.07 0.05
C ASN A 36 -20.26 -10.98 -0.01
N THR A 37 -20.48 -12.27 -0.18
CA THR A 37 -19.41 -13.21 -0.49
C THR A 37 -18.83 -12.88 -1.86
N THR A 38 -17.52 -12.77 -1.93
CA THR A 38 -16.77 -12.52 -3.16
C THR A 38 -16.18 -13.83 -3.67
N ALA A 39 -16.09 -13.94 -4.99
CA ALA A 39 -15.35 -14.98 -5.67
C ALA A 39 -14.93 -14.43 -7.04
N ILE A 40 -13.71 -14.69 -7.46
CA ILE A 40 -13.20 -14.31 -8.77
C ILE A 40 -12.77 -15.56 -9.54
N ALA A 41 -13.24 -15.70 -10.77
CA ALA A 41 -12.85 -16.81 -11.63
C ALA A 41 -11.52 -16.51 -12.35
N SER A 42 -10.83 -17.56 -12.81
CA SER A 42 -9.51 -17.42 -13.44
C SER A 42 -9.50 -16.62 -14.76
N HIS A 43 -10.65 -16.46 -15.40
CA HIS A 43 -10.83 -15.68 -16.62
C HIS A 43 -11.32 -14.26 -16.37
N GLU A 44 -11.67 -13.93 -15.14
CA GLU A 44 -12.13 -12.60 -14.73
C GLU A 44 -10.93 -11.75 -14.26
N ALA A 45 -11.06 -10.46 -14.43
CA ALA A 45 -10.04 -9.50 -14.05
C ALA A 45 -10.57 -8.49 -13.04
N VAL A 46 -9.65 -7.77 -12.41
CA VAL A 46 -9.93 -6.59 -11.59
C VAL A 46 -9.26 -5.37 -12.19
N VAL A 47 -9.78 -4.20 -11.85
CA VAL A 47 -9.13 -2.91 -12.13
C VAL A 47 -9.06 -2.09 -10.86
N LEU A 48 -7.91 -1.45 -10.64
CA LEU A 48 -7.72 -0.50 -9.54
C LEU A 48 -7.79 0.90 -10.10
N LEU A 49 -8.63 1.74 -9.53
CA LEU A 49 -8.75 3.15 -9.88
C LEU A 49 -8.51 4.01 -8.64
N ALA A 50 -7.74 5.07 -8.78
CA ALA A 50 -7.67 6.11 -7.77
C ALA A 50 -9.02 6.84 -7.71
N LYS A 51 -9.54 7.07 -6.52
CA LYS A 51 -10.79 7.83 -6.35
C LYS A 51 -10.54 9.28 -6.76
N PRO A 52 -11.33 9.83 -7.70
CA PRO A 52 -11.17 11.22 -8.12
C PRO A 52 -11.54 12.17 -6.98
N HIS A 53 -10.67 13.14 -6.69
CA HIS A 53 -10.92 14.21 -5.72
C HIS A 53 -11.11 15.56 -6.40
N VAL A 54 -12.07 16.35 -5.91
CA VAL A 54 -12.35 17.70 -6.44
C VAL A 54 -11.19 18.67 -6.18
N GLU A 55 -10.37 18.41 -5.15
CA GLU A 55 -9.28 19.28 -4.70
C GLU A 55 -7.87 18.86 -5.17
N GLY A 56 -7.76 17.91 -6.09
CA GLY A 56 -6.48 17.56 -6.72
C GLY A 56 -5.54 16.70 -5.89
N ILE A 57 -5.95 16.21 -4.71
CA ILE A 57 -5.20 15.21 -3.96
C ILE A 57 -5.69 13.84 -4.47
N THR A 58 -4.89 13.18 -5.28
CA THR A 58 -5.15 11.81 -5.74
C THR A 58 -4.23 10.84 -4.99
N THR A 59 -4.65 9.59 -4.89
CA THR A 59 -3.77 8.50 -4.44
C THR A 59 -2.57 8.42 -5.38
N GLU A 60 -1.38 8.22 -4.81
CA GLU A 60 -0.12 8.19 -5.55
C GLU A 60 -0.11 7.03 -6.56
N ASP A 61 0.29 7.29 -7.81
CA ASP A 61 0.35 6.28 -8.88
C ASP A 61 1.29 5.13 -8.52
N ASP A 62 2.43 5.42 -7.92
CA ASP A 62 3.40 4.41 -7.46
C ASP A 62 2.77 3.45 -6.41
N PHE A 63 1.88 3.97 -5.56
CA PHE A 63 1.15 3.14 -4.60
C PHE A 63 0.13 2.23 -5.28
N MET A 64 -0.60 2.76 -6.26
CA MET A 64 -1.57 1.98 -7.06
C MET A 64 -0.89 0.84 -7.80
N ASP A 65 0.24 1.12 -8.45
CA ASP A 65 1.07 0.14 -9.15
C ASP A 65 1.62 -0.92 -8.19
N CYS A 66 2.06 -0.50 -7.01
CA CYS A 66 2.54 -1.40 -5.97
C CYS A 66 1.45 -2.39 -5.57
N VAL A 67 0.24 -1.92 -5.25
CA VAL A 67 -0.88 -2.76 -4.81
C VAL A 67 -1.30 -3.73 -5.92
N GLY A 68 -1.48 -3.24 -7.14
CA GLY A 68 -1.86 -4.06 -8.28
C GLY A 68 -0.85 -5.18 -8.58
N ASN A 69 0.43 -4.82 -8.66
CA ASN A 69 1.50 -5.76 -8.93
C ASN A 69 1.67 -6.82 -7.83
N LYS A 70 1.58 -6.42 -6.56
CA LYS A 70 1.72 -7.35 -5.42
C LYS A 70 0.52 -8.30 -5.34
N MET A 71 -0.70 -7.79 -5.51
CA MET A 71 -1.91 -8.59 -5.54
C MET A 71 -1.86 -9.61 -6.68
N ALA A 72 -1.53 -9.19 -7.90
CA ALA A 72 -1.42 -10.09 -9.06
C ALA A 72 -0.38 -11.20 -8.82
N ARG A 73 0.80 -10.88 -8.31
CA ARG A 73 1.87 -11.86 -8.02
C ARG A 73 1.48 -12.85 -6.92
N ALA A 74 0.83 -12.38 -5.86
CA ALA A 74 0.48 -13.21 -4.71
C ALA A 74 -0.70 -14.15 -4.99
N THR A 75 -1.63 -13.76 -5.87
CA THR A 75 -2.91 -14.45 -6.04
C THR A 75 -3.11 -15.06 -7.44
N GLY A 76 -2.36 -14.58 -8.43
CA GLY A 76 -2.61 -14.91 -9.84
C GLY A 76 -3.82 -14.20 -10.46
N ILE A 77 -4.49 -13.30 -9.71
CA ILE A 77 -5.61 -12.51 -10.23
C ILE A 77 -5.11 -11.58 -11.33
N GLN A 78 -5.84 -11.52 -12.43
CA GLN A 78 -5.52 -10.61 -13.52
C GLN A 78 -5.90 -9.18 -13.14
N VAL A 79 -4.91 -8.29 -13.16
CA VAL A 79 -5.11 -6.85 -12.95
C VAL A 79 -5.04 -6.16 -14.30
N ARG A 80 -6.12 -5.48 -14.70
CA ARG A 80 -6.16 -4.70 -15.94
C ARG A 80 -5.52 -3.34 -15.73
N SER A 81 -4.94 -2.81 -16.81
CA SER A 81 -4.44 -1.44 -16.84
C SER A 81 -5.56 -0.45 -16.52
N ASN A 82 -5.26 0.49 -15.63
CA ASN A 82 -6.14 1.60 -15.28
C ASN A 82 -6.51 2.42 -16.53
N ASP A 83 -5.52 2.87 -17.27
CA ASP A 83 -5.70 3.74 -18.43
C ASP A 83 -6.54 3.06 -19.52
N GLU A 84 -6.24 1.81 -19.86
CA GLU A 84 -7.02 1.05 -20.86
C GLU A 84 -8.48 0.89 -20.44
N PHE A 85 -8.73 0.67 -19.14
CA PHE A 85 -10.09 0.55 -18.65
C PHE A 85 -10.84 1.88 -18.70
N VAL A 86 -10.23 2.97 -18.21
CA VAL A 86 -10.79 4.32 -18.23
C VAL A 86 -11.10 4.75 -19.68
N ASP A 87 -10.18 4.55 -20.59
CA ASP A 87 -10.37 4.85 -22.02
C ASP A 87 -11.54 4.05 -22.61
N SER A 88 -11.66 2.75 -22.28
CA SER A 88 -12.76 1.91 -22.74
C SER A 88 -14.13 2.38 -22.22
N MET A 89 -14.13 3.04 -21.07
CA MET A 89 -15.30 3.56 -20.37
C MET A 89 -15.56 5.05 -20.64
N PHE A 90 -14.86 5.66 -21.61
CA PHE A 90 -15.10 7.06 -22.00
C PHE A 90 -16.56 7.29 -22.44
N PRO A 91 -17.23 8.38 -22.01
CA PRO A 91 -16.73 9.49 -21.18
C PRO A 91 -17.07 9.39 -19.69
N TRP A 92 -17.47 8.25 -19.17
CA TRP A 92 -18.09 8.14 -17.84
C TRP A 92 -17.13 8.10 -16.66
N LEU A 93 -15.87 7.71 -16.88
CA LEU A 93 -14.84 7.61 -15.84
C LEU A 93 -13.76 8.69 -15.95
N GLU A 94 -13.98 9.69 -16.80
CA GLU A 94 -13.11 10.87 -16.86
C GLU A 94 -13.14 11.66 -15.55
N PRO A 95 -12.07 12.35 -15.14
CA PRO A 95 -12.02 13.09 -13.87
C PRO A 95 -13.19 14.06 -13.65
N SER A 96 -13.73 14.63 -14.75
CA SER A 96 -14.86 15.56 -14.70
C SER A 96 -16.24 14.90 -14.64
N THR A 97 -16.36 13.64 -15.03
CA THR A 97 -17.64 12.92 -15.16
C THR A 97 -17.73 11.70 -14.25
N ALA A 98 -16.61 11.23 -13.73
CA ALA A 98 -16.56 10.10 -12.83
C ALA A 98 -17.43 10.35 -11.58
N PRO A 99 -18.22 9.35 -11.15
CA PRO A 99 -19.00 9.46 -9.93
C PRO A 99 -18.13 9.70 -8.72
N GLN A 100 -18.48 10.70 -7.90
CA GLN A 100 -17.76 11.02 -6.65
C GLN A 100 -18.33 10.27 -5.44
N ARG A 101 -19.52 9.67 -5.58
CA ARG A 101 -20.25 9.00 -4.50
C ARG A 101 -20.71 7.61 -4.91
N PRO A 102 -20.85 6.68 -3.95
CA PRO A 102 -21.29 5.31 -4.19
C PRO A 102 -22.59 5.19 -5.01
N GLU A 103 -23.58 6.04 -4.72
CA GLU A 103 -24.88 6.03 -5.43
C GLU A 103 -24.73 6.39 -6.92
N GLY A 104 -23.79 7.28 -7.21
CA GLY A 104 -23.45 7.65 -8.59
C GLY A 104 -22.84 6.48 -9.35
N VAL A 105 -21.99 5.70 -8.72
CA VAL A 105 -21.39 4.49 -9.30
C VAL A 105 -22.49 3.47 -9.61
N THR A 106 -23.35 3.15 -8.65
CA THR A 106 -24.50 2.24 -8.88
C THR A 106 -25.38 2.70 -10.04
N LYS A 107 -25.68 4.00 -10.11
CA LYS A 107 -26.47 4.58 -11.20
C LYS A 107 -25.75 4.50 -12.55
N LEU A 108 -24.42 4.65 -12.56
CA LEU A 108 -23.63 4.51 -13.77
C LEU A 108 -23.66 3.07 -14.27
N LEU A 109 -23.38 2.11 -13.39
CA LEU A 109 -23.32 0.68 -13.70
C LEU A 109 -24.67 0.10 -14.16
N SER A 110 -25.79 0.72 -13.78
CA SER A 110 -27.12 0.29 -14.20
C SER A 110 -27.52 0.73 -15.62
N ARG A 111 -26.67 1.45 -16.36
CA ARG A 111 -26.92 1.83 -17.75
C ARG A 111 -26.53 0.68 -18.69
N ASP A 112 -27.43 0.27 -19.59
CA ASP A 112 -27.19 -0.85 -20.50
C ASP A 112 -25.89 -0.71 -21.29
N VAL A 113 -25.62 0.47 -21.86
CA VAL A 113 -24.40 0.73 -22.65
C VAL A 113 -23.13 0.59 -21.80
N VAL A 114 -23.18 0.93 -20.51
CA VAL A 114 -22.05 0.75 -19.58
C VAL A 114 -21.89 -0.70 -19.22
N ALA A 115 -22.98 -1.41 -18.94
CA ALA A 115 -22.99 -2.83 -18.64
C ALA A 115 -22.40 -3.67 -19.79
N ASP A 116 -22.74 -3.36 -21.03
CA ASP A 116 -22.19 -4.02 -22.24
C ASP A 116 -20.66 -3.82 -22.33
N ARG A 117 -20.17 -2.61 -22.10
CA ARG A 117 -18.73 -2.32 -22.13
C ARG A 117 -17.97 -3.04 -20.99
N ILE A 118 -18.54 -3.05 -19.79
CA ILE A 118 -17.98 -3.79 -18.65
C ILE A 118 -17.87 -5.27 -18.99
N THR A 119 -18.92 -5.86 -19.52
CA THR A 119 -18.92 -7.27 -19.95
C THR A 119 -17.84 -7.53 -21.00
N ALA A 120 -17.68 -6.63 -21.97
CA ALA A 120 -16.65 -6.73 -23.00
C ALA A 120 -15.21 -6.60 -22.44
N SER A 121 -15.03 -5.85 -21.35
CA SER A 121 -13.73 -5.67 -20.72
C SER A 121 -13.23 -6.90 -19.95
N GLY A 122 -14.14 -7.82 -19.57
CA GLY A 122 -13.84 -8.98 -18.72
C GLY A 122 -13.48 -8.60 -17.26
N VAL A 123 -13.73 -7.37 -16.85
CA VAL A 123 -13.50 -6.91 -15.48
C VAL A 123 -14.68 -7.29 -14.59
N ARG A 124 -14.41 -8.06 -13.55
CA ARG A 124 -15.40 -8.46 -12.55
C ARG A 124 -15.52 -7.47 -11.41
N TYR A 125 -14.39 -7.04 -10.86
CA TYR A 125 -14.36 -6.10 -9.74
C TYR A 125 -13.62 -4.83 -10.09
N LEU A 126 -14.25 -3.70 -9.77
CA LEU A 126 -13.62 -2.39 -9.75
C LEU A 126 -13.25 -2.08 -8.29
N ILE A 127 -11.99 -1.76 -8.07
CA ILE A 127 -11.45 -1.42 -6.76
C ILE A 127 -11.12 0.07 -6.76
N TRP A 128 -11.86 0.82 -5.97
CA TRP A 128 -11.66 2.27 -5.84
C TRP A 128 -10.81 2.53 -4.62
N VAL A 129 -9.58 3.01 -4.85
CA VAL A 129 -8.60 3.28 -3.80
C VAL A 129 -8.57 4.77 -3.49
N ASP A 130 -8.64 5.09 -2.20
CA ASP A 130 -8.58 6.43 -1.65
C ASP A 130 -7.56 6.44 -0.51
N GLY A 131 -6.75 7.47 -0.40
CA GLY A 131 -5.80 7.59 0.68
C GLY A 131 -4.49 8.25 0.27
N THR A 132 -3.60 8.43 1.23
CA THR A 132 -2.31 9.08 1.04
C THR A 132 -1.33 8.72 2.15
N THR A 133 -0.05 8.94 1.87
CA THR A 133 1.02 8.89 2.87
C THR A 133 1.46 10.31 3.23
N ARG A 134 1.42 10.64 4.52
CA ARG A 134 1.82 11.97 5.02
C ARG A 134 2.80 11.88 6.17
N GLN A 135 3.59 12.91 6.34
CA GLN A 135 4.37 13.10 7.56
C GLN A 135 3.48 13.77 8.61
N THR A 136 3.38 13.16 9.79
CA THR A 136 2.50 13.62 10.88
C THR A 136 3.23 14.43 11.92
N ASP A 137 4.49 14.08 12.19
CA ASP A 137 5.30 14.76 13.17
C ASP A 137 6.79 14.68 12.83
N SER A 138 7.62 15.56 13.40
CA SER A 138 9.07 15.52 13.27
C SER A 138 9.72 16.41 14.32
N GLY A 139 10.95 16.08 14.68
CA GLY A 139 11.71 16.86 15.65
C GLY A 139 13.20 16.53 15.65
N GLY A 140 13.93 17.27 16.50
CA GLY A 140 15.36 17.10 16.64
C GLY A 140 16.20 18.12 15.87
N SER A 141 17.50 17.99 15.95
CA SER A 141 18.48 18.83 15.25
C SER A 141 19.76 18.02 14.98
N ILE A 142 20.28 18.17 13.77
CA ILE A 142 21.57 17.60 13.37
C ILE A 142 22.41 18.70 12.79
N THR A 143 23.62 18.83 13.31
CA THR A 143 24.62 19.78 12.82
C THR A 143 25.80 19.02 12.21
N CYS A 144 26.12 19.32 10.96
CA CYS A 144 27.26 18.75 10.25
C CYS A 144 28.32 19.84 10.01
N THR A 145 29.57 19.54 10.29
CA THR A 145 30.70 20.44 10.05
C THR A 145 31.75 19.77 9.16
N LEU A 146 32.37 20.58 8.31
CA LEU A 146 33.51 20.21 7.48
C LEU A 146 34.72 21.00 7.92
N GLY A 147 35.82 20.33 8.20
CA GLY A 147 37.09 20.95 8.59
C GLY A 147 38.28 20.34 7.86
N PRO A 148 39.50 20.87 8.01
CA PRO A 148 40.71 20.38 7.33
C PRO A 148 41.06 18.91 7.70
N ALA A 149 40.58 18.41 8.82
CA ALA A 149 40.80 17.05 9.31
C ALA A 149 39.66 16.08 8.96
N GLY A 150 38.63 16.53 8.21
CA GLY A 150 37.46 15.74 7.85
C GLY A 150 36.15 16.41 8.25
N GLY A 151 35.04 15.76 7.93
CA GLY A 151 33.70 16.19 8.30
C GLY A 151 33.02 15.22 9.26
N GLY A 152 32.07 15.70 10.05
CA GLY A 152 31.26 14.87 10.94
C GLY A 152 29.92 15.53 11.27
N CYS A 153 28.93 14.72 11.58
CA CYS A 153 27.61 15.15 12.02
C CYS A 153 27.41 14.79 13.48
N ILE A 154 26.79 15.68 14.24
CA ILE A 154 26.37 15.44 15.62
C ILE A 154 24.92 15.85 15.77
N GLY A 155 24.11 15.00 16.43
CA GLY A 155 22.72 15.29 16.72
C GLY A 155 21.79 14.12 16.48
N PHE A 156 20.50 14.40 16.62
CA PHE A 156 19.42 13.44 16.44
C PHE A 156 18.24 14.13 15.76
N GLY A 157 17.65 13.44 14.79
CA GLY A 157 16.41 13.86 14.15
C GLY A 157 15.47 12.67 14.02
N TRP A 158 14.18 12.92 14.09
CA TRP A 158 13.16 11.91 13.88
C TRP A 158 11.98 12.51 13.14
N TRP A 159 11.24 11.64 12.45
CA TRP A 159 9.98 11.99 11.81
C TRP A 159 9.05 10.78 11.83
N GLU A 160 7.77 11.06 11.94
CA GLU A 160 6.70 10.09 11.87
C GLU A 160 5.97 10.22 10.54
N LYS A 161 5.66 9.08 9.94
CA LYS A 161 4.81 8.99 8.76
C LYS A 161 3.60 8.11 9.05
N GLU A 162 2.49 8.49 8.44
CA GLU A 162 1.25 7.73 8.43
C GLU A 162 0.81 7.50 6.99
N SER A 163 0.47 6.25 6.67
CA SER A 163 -0.18 5.86 5.43
C SER A 163 -1.58 5.37 5.76
N ASP A 164 -2.59 6.04 5.23
CA ASP A 164 -4.00 5.70 5.43
C ASP A 164 -4.65 5.52 4.07
N TYR A 165 -5.04 4.27 3.76
CA TYR A 165 -5.64 3.89 2.48
C TYR A 165 -6.88 3.04 2.70
N GLN A 166 -7.91 3.34 1.92
CA GLN A 166 -9.16 2.58 1.86
C GLN A 166 -9.42 2.15 0.41
N ALA A 167 -9.79 0.90 0.23
CA ALA A 167 -10.22 0.34 -1.03
C ALA A 167 -11.69 -0.10 -0.94
N VAL A 168 -12.54 0.45 -1.78
CA VAL A 168 -13.93 0.03 -1.92
C VAL A 168 -14.04 -0.87 -3.15
N VAL A 169 -14.58 -2.07 -2.95
CA VAL A 169 -14.71 -3.10 -3.99
C VAL A 169 -16.13 -3.13 -4.53
N TRP A 170 -16.27 -2.90 -5.83
CA TRP A 170 -17.53 -2.95 -6.56
C TRP A 170 -17.60 -4.21 -7.41
N ASP A 171 -18.67 -4.97 -7.25
CA ASP A 171 -19.02 -6.05 -8.16
C ASP A 171 -19.76 -5.48 -9.36
N LEU A 172 -19.09 -5.47 -10.50
CA LEU A 172 -19.61 -4.89 -11.72
C LEU A 172 -20.78 -5.69 -12.33
N ASN A 173 -20.85 -7.00 -12.07
CA ASN A 173 -21.94 -7.84 -12.57
C ASN A 173 -23.23 -7.58 -11.80
N THR A 174 -23.16 -7.24 -10.52
CA THR A 174 -24.35 -6.98 -9.70
C THR A 174 -24.61 -5.48 -9.52
N ALA A 175 -23.69 -4.62 -9.99
CA ALA A 175 -23.72 -3.16 -9.81
C ALA A 175 -23.82 -2.74 -8.32
N ARG A 176 -23.17 -3.50 -7.42
CA ARG A 176 -23.23 -3.28 -5.97
C ARG A 176 -21.84 -3.30 -5.35
N THR A 177 -21.72 -2.65 -4.20
CA THR A 177 -20.53 -2.73 -3.37
C THR A 177 -20.40 -4.11 -2.76
N ALA A 178 -19.31 -4.80 -3.04
CA ALA A 178 -18.98 -6.08 -2.41
C ALA A 178 -18.50 -5.88 -0.96
N GLY A 179 -17.82 -4.76 -0.70
CA GLY A 179 -17.31 -4.38 0.61
C GLY A 179 -16.18 -3.38 0.53
N SER A 180 -15.44 -3.25 1.62
CA SER A 180 -14.27 -2.38 1.69
C SER A 180 -13.16 -2.99 2.53
N VAL A 181 -11.94 -2.59 2.21
CA VAL A 181 -10.71 -2.95 2.92
C VAL A 181 -9.97 -1.67 3.22
N SER A 182 -9.48 -1.49 4.45
CA SER A 182 -8.65 -0.36 4.81
C SER A 182 -7.39 -0.77 5.54
N THR A 183 -6.34 0.02 5.37
CA THR A 183 -5.08 -0.13 6.08
C THR A 183 -4.60 1.22 6.58
N ASN A 184 -4.26 1.27 7.85
CA ASN A 184 -3.58 2.42 8.44
C ASN A 184 -2.24 1.92 8.99
N VAL A 185 -1.15 2.52 8.54
CA VAL A 185 0.21 2.18 8.95
C VAL A 185 0.90 3.44 9.45
N THR A 186 1.37 3.41 10.68
CA THR A 186 2.21 4.47 11.26
C THR A 186 3.61 3.94 11.53
N GLY A 187 4.60 4.81 11.39
CA GLY A 187 5.98 4.43 11.65
C GLY A 187 6.89 5.63 11.87
N THR A 188 7.80 5.46 12.82
CA THR A 188 8.78 6.46 13.20
C THR A 188 10.13 6.13 12.57
N SER A 189 10.69 7.09 11.88
CA SER A 189 12.04 7.06 11.33
C SER A 189 12.94 7.97 12.15
N ALA A 190 14.22 7.65 12.23
CA ALA A 190 15.19 8.44 12.96
C ALA A 190 16.50 8.56 12.19
N LEU A 191 17.21 9.66 12.40
CA LEU A 191 18.55 9.89 11.92
C LEU A 191 19.46 10.22 13.10
N LEU A 192 20.45 9.38 13.35
CA LEU A 192 21.43 9.58 14.40
C LEU A 192 22.74 10.04 13.77
N GLY A 193 23.16 11.24 14.10
CA GLY A 193 24.45 11.81 13.70
C GLY A 193 25.52 11.58 14.77
N VAL A 194 26.42 10.61 14.52
CA VAL A 194 27.60 10.34 15.35
C VAL A 194 28.75 10.08 14.39
N LEU A 195 29.45 11.12 13.93
CA LEU A 195 30.48 11.08 12.89
C LEU A 195 29.88 10.83 11.48
N VAL A 196 29.16 9.73 11.29
CA VAL A 196 28.45 9.40 10.05
C VAL A 196 26.95 9.30 10.36
N PRO A 197 26.05 9.92 9.57
CA PRO A 197 24.61 9.79 9.78
C PRO A 197 24.14 8.35 9.61
N LEU A 198 23.48 7.79 10.61
CA LEU A 198 22.88 6.45 10.60
C LEU A 198 21.36 6.60 10.49
N PRO A 199 20.75 6.27 9.33
CA PRO A 199 19.31 6.34 9.15
C PRO A 199 18.62 5.06 9.63
N PHE A 200 17.56 5.22 10.41
CA PHE A 200 16.60 4.19 10.78
C PHE A 200 15.27 4.56 10.10
N ILE A 201 14.94 3.89 8.99
CA ILE A 201 13.82 4.29 8.15
C ILE A 201 12.67 3.30 8.28
N ALA A 202 11.51 3.78 8.73
CA ALA A 202 10.26 3.06 8.68
C ALA A 202 9.69 3.12 7.24
N ARG A 203 9.41 1.96 6.65
CA ARG A 203 8.86 1.85 5.29
C ARG A 203 7.33 1.82 5.31
N VAL A 204 6.73 2.88 5.78
CA VAL A 204 5.30 2.97 6.09
C VAL A 204 4.44 2.72 4.85
N GLU A 205 4.69 3.41 3.76
CA GLU A 205 3.96 3.28 2.50
C GLU A 205 4.10 1.89 1.87
N SER A 206 5.32 1.35 1.82
CA SER A 206 5.55 -0.01 1.31
C SER A 206 4.84 -1.07 2.15
N THR A 207 4.78 -0.86 3.47
CA THR A 207 4.05 -1.76 4.39
C THR A 207 2.54 -1.64 4.17
N ALA A 208 2.01 -0.43 3.99
CA ALA A 208 0.61 -0.21 3.67
C ALA A 208 0.23 -0.90 2.34
N CYS A 209 1.06 -0.75 1.31
CA CYS A 209 0.88 -1.45 0.04
C CYS A 209 0.84 -2.98 0.22
N ASP A 210 1.79 -3.56 0.97
CA ASP A 210 1.85 -5.01 1.21
C ASP A 210 0.59 -5.51 1.92
N ARG A 211 0.15 -4.79 2.93
CA ARG A 211 -1.02 -5.13 3.72
C ARG A 211 -2.30 -5.02 2.90
N LEU A 212 -2.50 -3.90 2.20
CA LEU A 212 -3.68 -3.69 1.37
C LEU A 212 -3.77 -4.71 0.23
N ALA A 213 -2.67 -4.97 -0.47
CA ALA A 213 -2.63 -5.95 -1.56
C ALA A 213 -2.94 -7.38 -1.10
N GLY A 214 -2.37 -7.79 0.04
CA GLY A 214 -2.62 -9.11 0.62
C GLY A 214 -4.08 -9.28 1.03
N GLN A 215 -4.65 -8.29 1.70
CA GLN A 215 -6.02 -8.34 2.18
C GLN A 215 -7.04 -8.26 1.02
N LEU A 216 -6.81 -7.39 0.03
CA LEU A 216 -7.63 -7.35 -1.19
C LEU A 216 -7.61 -8.70 -1.92
N GLY A 217 -6.44 -9.32 -2.02
CA GLY A 217 -6.32 -10.65 -2.62
C GLY A 217 -7.15 -11.71 -1.91
N GLY A 218 -7.12 -11.76 -0.58
CA GLY A 218 -7.94 -12.65 0.25
C GLY A 218 -9.43 -12.32 0.13
N PHE A 219 -9.77 -11.01 0.18
CA PHE A 219 -11.13 -10.53 0.01
C PHE A 219 -11.74 -11.02 -1.31
N LEU A 220 -11.05 -10.83 -2.43
CA LEU A 220 -11.54 -11.21 -3.76
C LEU A 220 -11.71 -12.72 -3.94
N ARG A 221 -10.91 -13.54 -3.25
CA ARG A 221 -11.06 -15.01 -3.24
C ARG A 221 -12.10 -15.51 -2.26
N GLY A 222 -12.74 -14.62 -1.47
CA GLY A 222 -13.72 -15.01 -0.46
C GLY A 222 -13.09 -15.67 0.78
N GLU A 223 -11.81 -15.45 1.03
CA GLU A 223 -11.13 -15.93 2.24
C GLU A 223 -11.61 -15.18 3.48
N GLU A 224 -11.62 -15.84 4.62
CA GLU A 224 -11.95 -15.19 5.90
C GLU A 224 -10.95 -14.08 6.20
N PRO A 225 -11.40 -12.95 6.80
CA PRO A 225 -10.52 -11.85 7.17
C PRO A 225 -9.40 -12.34 8.09
N VAL A 226 -8.17 -12.01 7.76
CA VAL A 226 -7.05 -12.25 8.67
C VAL A 226 -7.19 -11.28 9.84
N THR A 227 -7.72 -11.75 10.97
CA THR A 227 -7.69 -11.00 12.22
C THR A 227 -6.24 -10.78 12.60
N SER A 228 -5.73 -9.56 12.42
CA SER A 228 -4.41 -9.19 12.91
C SER A 228 -4.41 -9.27 14.43
N THR A 229 -3.94 -10.40 14.97
CA THR A 229 -3.55 -10.48 16.39
C THR A 229 -2.36 -9.54 16.53
N GLU A 230 -2.53 -8.45 17.26
CA GLU A 230 -1.43 -7.58 17.69
C GLU A 230 -0.34 -8.46 18.32
N GLY A 231 0.80 -8.55 17.62
CA GLY A 231 2.00 -9.12 18.19
C GLY A 231 2.56 -8.13 19.20
N THR A 232 2.52 -8.53 20.47
CA THR A 232 3.24 -7.94 21.61
C THR A 232 4.73 -7.80 21.33
#